data_d86471c14b51835539c224ee44e9a62e
#
_entry.id   d86471c14b51835539c224ee44e9a62e
#
_cell.length_a   1.000
_cell.length_b   1.000
_cell.length_c   1.000
_cell.angle_alpha   90.00
_cell.angle_beta   90.00
_cell.angle_gamma   90.00
#
_symmetry.space_group_name_H-M   'P 1'
#
loop_
_entity.id
_entity.type
_entity.pdbx_description
1 polymer ?
#
loop_
_entity_poly.entity_id
_entity_poly.type
_entity_poly.pdbx_seq_one_letter_code
_entity_poly.pdbx_strand_id
1 'polypeptide(L)'
;EHPVSVGRLLLLISGPLLLIVAVLGSILKGVATPTEAAAVGAVGAMLLALVSGQLSPAAMKDVVFRTTRITAMVFMILIGASLFSLVFRGFGGDEVIAGFLTTLPGGAVTAMLLVMLVMFLLGFVLDFIEIIFVVVPIVGPVLMAMGLDPLWLGIMIAVNLQTSFLTP
;
A
#
# COMPACT_ATOMS: atom_id res chain seq x y z
N GLU A 1 35.50 12.64 -12.82
CA GLU A 1 34.17 13.04 -12.28
C GLU A 1 33.84 14.43 -12.76
N HIS A 2 32.99 14.55 -13.78
CA HIS A 2 32.53 15.85 -14.23
C HIS A 2 31.51 16.40 -13.21
N PRO A 3 31.69 17.62 -12.67
CA PRO A 3 30.73 18.22 -11.76
C PRO A 3 29.40 18.41 -12.51
N VAL A 4 28.38 17.72 -12.06
CA VAL A 4 27.03 17.86 -12.63
C VAL A 4 26.57 19.29 -12.34
N SER A 5 26.37 20.08 -13.39
CA SER A 5 25.87 21.44 -13.25
C SER A 5 24.54 21.44 -12.50
N VAL A 6 24.41 22.33 -11.50
CA VAL A 6 23.19 22.46 -10.67
C VAL A 6 21.94 22.60 -11.54
N GLY A 7 22.03 23.33 -12.67
CA GLY A 7 20.94 23.44 -13.63
C GLY A 7 20.52 22.11 -14.26
N ARG A 8 21.48 21.22 -14.56
CA ARG A 8 21.18 19.88 -15.10
C ARG A 8 20.56 18.98 -14.03
N LEU A 9 20.99 19.12 -12.78
CA LEU A 9 20.41 18.40 -11.64
C LEU A 9 18.97 18.83 -11.38
N LEU A 10 18.68 20.14 -11.42
CA LEU A 10 17.33 20.70 -11.31
C LEU A 10 16.42 20.20 -12.44
N LEU A 11 16.93 20.12 -13.66
CA LEU A 11 16.17 19.64 -14.82
C LEU A 11 15.86 18.15 -14.74
N LEU A 12 16.79 17.35 -14.19
CA LEU A 12 16.58 15.91 -13.96
C LEU A 12 15.54 15.64 -12.87
N ILE A 13 15.49 16.48 -11.83
CA ILE A 13 14.57 16.33 -10.71
C ILE A 13 13.19 16.92 -11.02
N SER A 14 13.12 17.98 -11.86
CA SER A 14 11.85 18.67 -12.16
C SER A 14 10.80 17.77 -12.81
N GLY A 15 11.19 16.87 -13.70
CA GLY A 15 10.26 15.95 -14.36
C GLY A 15 9.52 15.04 -13.39
N PRO A 16 10.22 14.25 -12.56
CA PRO A 16 9.57 13.43 -11.52
C PRO A 16 8.78 14.24 -10.50
N LEU A 17 9.26 15.42 -10.07
CA LEU A 17 8.54 16.28 -9.14
C LEU A 17 7.23 16.80 -9.75
N LEU A 18 7.26 17.25 -10.99
CA LEU A 18 6.07 17.71 -11.70
C LEU A 18 5.04 16.58 -11.84
N LEU A 19 5.51 15.36 -12.10
CA LEU A 19 4.65 14.18 -12.17
C LEU A 19 3.99 13.87 -10.82
N ILE A 20 4.76 13.92 -9.72
CA ILE A 20 4.24 13.72 -8.35
C ILE A 20 3.18 14.79 -8.06
N VAL A 21 3.46 16.05 -8.33
CA VAL A 21 2.51 17.16 -8.10
C VAL A 21 1.25 16.99 -8.95
N ALA A 22 1.38 16.55 -10.20
CA ALA A 22 0.24 16.32 -11.08
C ALA A 22 -0.65 15.17 -10.58
N VAL A 23 -0.05 14.04 -10.18
CA VAL A 23 -0.77 12.86 -9.68
C VAL A 23 -1.44 13.17 -8.35
N LEU A 24 -0.68 13.61 -7.34
CA LEU A 24 -1.24 13.93 -6.03
C LEU A 24 -2.21 15.11 -6.09
N GLY A 25 -1.91 16.14 -6.89
CA GLY A 25 -2.78 17.29 -7.08
C GLY A 25 -4.13 16.91 -7.71
N SER A 26 -4.17 15.95 -8.63
CA SER A 26 -5.41 15.44 -9.21
C SER A 26 -6.29 14.73 -8.18
N ILE A 27 -5.70 13.96 -7.28
CA ILE A 27 -6.39 13.27 -6.19
C ILE A 27 -6.92 14.28 -5.17
N LEU A 28 -6.05 15.18 -4.70
CA LEU A 28 -6.40 16.16 -3.66
C LEU A 28 -7.48 17.15 -4.11
N LYS A 29 -7.54 17.47 -5.40
CA LYS A 29 -8.61 18.28 -5.98
C LYS A 29 -9.89 17.50 -6.29
N GLY A 30 -9.91 16.19 -6.06
CA GLY A 30 -11.04 15.34 -6.36
C GLY A 30 -11.34 15.18 -7.85
N VAL A 31 -10.38 15.52 -8.72
CA VAL A 31 -10.53 15.39 -10.19
C VAL A 31 -10.35 13.95 -10.64
N ALA A 32 -9.51 13.20 -9.95
CA ALA A 32 -9.23 11.80 -10.26
C ALA A 32 -9.25 10.93 -8.99
N THR A 33 -9.79 9.74 -9.12
CA THR A 33 -9.64 8.69 -8.11
C THR A 33 -8.18 8.21 -8.06
N PRO A 34 -7.70 7.57 -6.98
CA PRO A 34 -6.35 7.02 -6.92
C PRO A 34 -6.01 6.11 -8.10
N THR A 35 -6.97 5.32 -8.60
CA THR A 35 -6.77 4.43 -9.75
C THR A 35 -6.59 5.21 -11.06
N GLU A 36 -7.40 6.24 -11.27
CA GLU A 36 -7.28 7.12 -12.44
C GLU A 36 -5.99 7.94 -12.39
N ALA A 37 -5.61 8.43 -11.21
CA ALA A 37 -4.37 9.14 -11.01
C ALA A 37 -3.14 8.26 -11.27
N ALA A 38 -3.20 6.96 -10.98
CA ALA A 38 -2.16 6.02 -11.35
C ALA A 38 -1.98 5.91 -12.87
N ALA A 39 -3.08 5.93 -13.63
CA ALA A 39 -3.03 5.96 -15.10
C ALA A 39 -2.39 7.27 -15.61
N VAL A 40 -2.74 8.42 -15.02
CA VAL A 40 -2.11 9.71 -15.33
C VAL A 40 -0.60 9.64 -15.06
N GLY A 41 -0.20 9.04 -13.93
CA GLY A 41 1.20 8.83 -13.57
C GLY A 41 1.93 7.95 -14.60
N ALA A 42 1.33 6.85 -15.03
CA ALA A 42 1.91 5.95 -16.02
C ALA A 42 2.10 6.65 -17.39
N VAL A 43 1.08 7.37 -17.87
CA VAL A 43 1.18 8.14 -19.12
C VAL A 43 2.23 9.23 -19.00
N GLY A 44 2.25 9.96 -17.89
CA GLY A 44 3.24 11.01 -17.65
C GLY A 44 4.68 10.47 -17.60
N ALA A 45 4.90 9.32 -16.96
CA ALA A 45 6.22 8.66 -16.94
C ALA A 45 6.66 8.21 -18.35
N MET A 46 5.72 7.68 -19.16
CA MET A 46 6.01 7.33 -20.55
C MET A 46 6.37 8.56 -21.40
N LEU A 47 5.65 9.67 -21.22
CA LEU A 47 5.96 10.93 -21.91
C LEU A 47 7.32 11.46 -21.50
N LEU A 48 7.68 11.44 -20.22
CA LEU A 48 9.00 11.82 -19.75
C LEU A 48 10.09 10.94 -20.35
N ALA A 49 9.88 9.62 -20.41
CA ALA A 49 10.82 8.69 -21.02
C ALA A 49 10.97 8.94 -22.53
N LEU A 50 9.88 9.29 -23.21
CA LEU A 50 9.90 9.63 -24.65
C LEU A 50 10.70 10.91 -24.91
N VAL A 51 10.42 11.98 -24.15
CA VAL A 51 11.12 13.27 -24.27
C VAL A 51 12.60 13.12 -23.91
N SER A 52 12.93 12.26 -22.95
CA SER A 52 14.31 11.98 -22.55
C SER A 52 15.04 11.03 -23.51
N GLY A 53 14.37 10.55 -24.56
CA GLY A 53 14.96 9.61 -25.54
C GLY A 53 15.26 8.21 -24.99
N GLN A 54 14.69 7.87 -23.83
CA GLN A 54 14.92 6.58 -23.16
C GLN A 54 13.82 5.54 -23.46
N LEU A 55 12.76 5.92 -24.16
CA LEU A 55 11.67 5.03 -24.53
C LEU A 55 12.06 4.20 -25.74
N SER A 56 12.65 3.03 -25.51
CA SER A 56 12.97 2.05 -26.57
C SER A 56 11.97 0.89 -26.54
N PRO A 57 11.79 0.15 -27.67
CA PRO A 57 10.97 -1.07 -27.66
C PRO A 57 11.42 -2.12 -26.65
N ALA A 58 12.72 -2.20 -26.37
CA ALA A 58 13.28 -3.09 -25.36
C ALA A 58 12.89 -2.63 -23.94
N ALA A 59 12.99 -1.33 -23.65
CA ALA A 59 12.57 -0.77 -22.38
C ALA A 59 11.06 -0.96 -22.15
N MET A 60 10.24 -0.73 -23.19
CA MET A 60 8.79 -0.95 -23.12
C MET A 60 8.46 -2.42 -22.84
N LYS A 61 9.12 -3.34 -23.50
CA LYS A 61 8.97 -4.78 -23.26
C LYS A 61 9.30 -5.14 -21.81
N ASP A 62 10.41 -4.64 -21.28
CA ASP A 62 10.82 -4.88 -19.88
C ASP A 62 9.77 -4.32 -18.89
N VAL A 63 9.29 -3.10 -19.10
CA VAL A 63 8.23 -2.49 -18.29
C VAL A 63 6.97 -3.35 -18.29
N VAL A 64 6.49 -3.77 -19.48
CA VAL A 64 5.29 -4.61 -19.59
C VAL A 64 5.46 -5.93 -18.86
N PHE A 65 6.61 -6.62 -19.04
CA PHE A 65 6.86 -7.89 -18.36
C PHE A 65 6.93 -7.73 -16.84
N ARG A 66 7.63 -6.71 -16.34
CA ARG A 66 7.72 -6.44 -14.90
C ARG A 66 6.35 -6.10 -14.32
N THR A 67 5.58 -5.22 -14.97
CA THR A 67 4.23 -4.86 -14.53
C THR A 67 3.32 -6.08 -14.49
N THR A 68 3.32 -6.91 -15.56
CA THR A 68 2.54 -8.16 -15.59
C THR A 68 2.92 -9.09 -14.46
N ARG A 69 4.22 -9.26 -14.20
CA ARG A 69 4.71 -10.13 -13.12
C ARG A 69 4.26 -9.64 -11.74
N ILE A 70 4.39 -8.33 -11.46
CA ILE A 70 3.95 -7.73 -10.20
C ILE A 70 2.43 -7.86 -10.05
N THR A 71 1.68 -7.56 -11.10
CA THR A 71 0.21 -7.68 -11.08
C THR A 71 -0.23 -9.12 -10.84
N ALA A 72 0.39 -10.09 -11.53
CA ALA A 72 0.09 -11.52 -11.33
C ALA A 72 0.42 -11.96 -9.89
N MET A 73 1.51 -11.48 -9.31
CA MET A 73 1.87 -11.75 -7.91
C MET A 73 0.80 -11.22 -6.95
N VAL A 74 0.35 -9.97 -7.14
CA VAL A 74 -0.69 -9.37 -6.31
C VAL A 74 -2.00 -10.17 -6.41
N PHE A 75 -2.42 -10.55 -7.61
CA PHE A 75 -3.62 -11.38 -7.78
C PHE A 75 -3.49 -12.75 -7.11
N MET A 76 -2.30 -13.37 -7.15
CA MET A 76 -2.08 -14.66 -6.48
C MET A 76 -2.18 -14.51 -4.95
N ILE A 77 -1.64 -13.42 -4.38
CA ILE A 77 -1.79 -13.10 -2.96
C ILE A 77 -3.26 -12.89 -2.60
N LEU A 78 -4.01 -12.15 -3.42
CA LEU A 78 -5.45 -11.92 -3.21
C LEU A 78 -6.27 -13.23 -3.19
N ILE A 79 -5.99 -14.13 -4.13
CA ILE A 79 -6.64 -15.44 -4.18
C ILE A 79 -6.30 -16.25 -2.92
N GLY A 80 -5.02 -16.32 -2.56
CA GLY A 80 -4.57 -17.00 -1.35
C GLY A 80 -5.19 -16.42 -0.08
N ALA A 81 -5.22 -15.09 0.05
CA ALA A 81 -5.84 -14.38 1.17
C ALA A 81 -7.35 -14.65 1.26
N SER A 82 -8.04 -14.68 0.13
CA SER A 82 -9.48 -14.98 0.08
C SER A 82 -9.77 -16.40 0.53
N LEU A 83 -8.98 -17.36 0.08
CA LEU A 83 -9.11 -18.77 0.50
C LEU A 83 -8.79 -18.92 2.00
N PHE A 84 -7.72 -18.30 2.47
CA PHE A 84 -7.37 -18.30 3.89
C PHE A 84 -8.49 -17.70 4.74
N SER A 85 -9.01 -16.53 4.36
CA SER A 85 -10.09 -15.86 5.08
C SER A 85 -11.37 -16.71 5.14
N LEU A 86 -11.71 -17.38 4.03
CA LEU A 86 -12.86 -18.28 3.97
C LEU A 86 -12.72 -19.46 4.93
N VAL A 87 -11.56 -20.13 4.91
CA VAL A 87 -11.26 -21.26 5.79
C VAL A 87 -11.21 -20.82 7.25
N PHE A 88 -10.52 -19.70 7.53
CA PHE A 88 -10.40 -19.15 8.88
C PHE A 88 -11.77 -18.84 9.51
N ARG A 89 -12.67 -18.21 8.75
CA ARG A 89 -14.05 -17.94 9.18
C ARG A 89 -14.85 -19.23 9.35
N GLY A 90 -14.68 -20.16 8.42
CA GLY A 90 -15.38 -21.46 8.49
C GLY A 90 -15.04 -22.27 9.74
N PHE A 91 -13.86 -22.06 10.32
CA PHE A 91 -13.45 -22.66 11.59
C PHE A 91 -13.73 -21.77 12.82
N GLY A 92 -14.48 -20.67 12.67
CA GLY A 92 -14.81 -19.77 13.78
C GLY A 92 -13.65 -18.89 14.23
N GLY A 93 -12.65 -18.68 13.38
CA GLY A 93 -11.47 -17.86 13.71
C GLY A 93 -11.81 -16.42 14.05
N ASP A 94 -12.82 -15.85 13.40
CA ASP A 94 -13.31 -14.49 13.69
C ASP A 94 -13.84 -14.39 15.13
N GLU A 95 -14.57 -15.40 15.62
CA GLU A 95 -15.11 -15.45 16.97
C GLU A 95 -13.99 -15.56 18.01
N VAL A 96 -12.96 -16.34 17.73
CA VAL A 96 -11.79 -16.49 18.62
C VAL A 96 -11.04 -15.16 18.73
N ILE A 97 -10.77 -14.49 17.61
CA ILE A 97 -10.09 -13.19 17.61
C ILE A 97 -10.97 -12.12 18.28
N ALA A 98 -12.27 -12.07 17.98
CA ALA A 98 -13.19 -11.15 18.60
C ALA A 98 -13.27 -11.36 20.12
N GLY A 99 -13.41 -12.62 20.55
CA GLY A 99 -13.42 -12.98 21.97
C GLY A 99 -12.15 -12.55 22.69
N PHE A 100 -11.00 -12.80 22.08
CA PHE A 100 -9.71 -12.39 22.64
C PHE A 100 -9.57 -10.86 22.72
N LEU A 101 -9.85 -10.12 21.67
CA LEU A 101 -9.68 -8.67 21.63
C LEU A 101 -10.68 -7.95 22.58
N THR A 102 -11.91 -8.44 22.67
CA THR A 102 -12.95 -7.84 23.55
C THR A 102 -12.74 -8.11 25.04
N THR A 103 -11.99 -9.17 25.38
CA THR A 103 -11.66 -9.49 26.79
C THR A 103 -10.45 -8.72 27.32
N LEU A 104 -9.74 -7.98 26.47
CA LEU A 104 -8.57 -7.23 26.90
C LEU A 104 -8.92 -6.11 27.89
N PRO A 105 -8.17 -5.96 28.99
CA PRO A 105 -8.33 -4.85 29.91
C PRO A 105 -7.96 -3.53 29.19
N GLY A 106 -8.84 -2.52 29.25
CA GLY A 106 -8.67 -1.24 28.57
C GLY A 106 -9.47 -1.09 27.27
N GLY A 107 -10.25 -2.11 26.88
CA GLY A 107 -11.22 -2.04 25.79
C GLY A 107 -10.61 -1.79 24.42
N ALA A 108 -11.30 -1.01 23.57
CA ALA A 108 -10.94 -0.79 22.17
C ALA A 108 -9.53 -0.21 21.97
N VAL A 109 -9.07 0.65 22.89
CA VAL A 109 -7.74 1.28 22.80
C VAL A 109 -6.63 0.23 22.98
N THR A 110 -6.74 -0.64 23.97
CA THR A 110 -5.75 -1.69 24.20
C THR A 110 -5.77 -2.72 23.09
N ALA A 111 -6.94 -3.12 22.61
CA ALA A 111 -7.09 -4.02 21.47
C ALA A 111 -6.41 -3.44 20.21
N MET A 112 -6.64 -2.15 19.96
CA MET A 112 -6.01 -1.47 18.84
C MET A 112 -4.48 -1.42 18.99
N LEU A 113 -3.95 -1.02 20.13
CA LEU A 113 -2.51 -0.95 20.37
C LEU A 113 -1.85 -2.33 20.19
N LEU A 114 -2.49 -3.39 20.67
CA LEU A 114 -2.01 -4.75 20.48
C LEU A 114 -1.99 -5.13 18.99
N VAL A 115 -3.06 -4.86 18.26
CA VAL A 115 -3.14 -5.14 16.83
C VAL A 115 -2.07 -4.36 16.07
N MET A 116 -1.89 -3.06 16.37
CA MET A 116 -0.84 -2.24 15.76
C MET A 116 0.56 -2.79 16.06
N LEU A 117 0.82 -3.24 17.29
CA LEU A 117 2.09 -3.86 17.65
C LEU A 117 2.34 -5.15 16.87
N VAL A 118 1.33 -6.01 16.77
CA VAL A 118 1.44 -7.27 16.00
C VAL A 118 1.68 -6.98 14.53
N MET A 119 0.93 -6.06 13.93
CA MET A 119 1.11 -5.67 12.52
C MET A 119 2.48 -5.04 12.28
N PHE A 120 2.96 -4.22 13.21
CA PHE A 120 4.31 -3.64 13.16
C PHE A 120 5.39 -4.74 13.15
N LEU A 121 5.29 -5.73 14.03
CA LEU A 121 6.22 -6.86 14.09
C LEU A 121 6.14 -7.76 12.85
N LEU A 122 4.93 -8.00 12.35
CA LEU A 122 4.73 -8.75 11.11
C LEU A 122 5.36 -8.05 9.90
N GLY A 123 5.36 -6.72 9.87
CA GLY A 123 5.95 -5.93 8.78
C GLY A 123 7.46 -6.07 8.62
N PHE A 124 8.18 -6.63 9.60
CA PHE A 124 9.58 -7.03 9.43
C PHE A 124 9.77 -8.35 8.66
N VAL A 125 8.72 -9.15 8.55
CA VAL A 125 8.79 -10.50 7.97
C VAL A 125 7.93 -10.61 6.71
N LEU A 126 6.75 -9.97 6.72
CA LEU A 126 5.77 -9.99 5.65
C LEU A 126 5.77 -8.67 4.89
N ASP A 127 5.48 -8.75 3.59
CA ASP A 127 5.24 -7.54 2.80
C ASP A 127 3.93 -6.85 3.24
N PHE A 128 3.87 -5.52 3.10
CA PHE A 128 2.69 -4.72 3.46
C PHE A 128 1.43 -5.17 2.72
N ILE A 129 1.56 -5.65 1.47
CA ILE A 129 0.47 -6.20 0.68
C ILE A 129 -0.15 -7.42 1.37
N GLU A 130 0.68 -8.33 1.86
CA GLU A 130 0.23 -9.54 2.57
C GLU A 130 -0.50 -9.18 3.86
N ILE A 131 0.02 -8.23 4.63
CA ILE A 131 -0.62 -7.78 5.88
C ILE A 131 -1.98 -7.14 5.59
N ILE A 132 -2.08 -6.26 4.59
CA ILE A 132 -3.34 -5.60 4.23
C ILE A 132 -4.40 -6.61 3.80
N PHE A 133 -4.04 -7.61 3.01
CA PHE A 133 -5.03 -8.54 2.46
C PHE A 133 -5.32 -9.76 3.33
N VAL A 134 -4.46 -10.09 4.29
CA VAL A 134 -4.66 -11.22 5.21
C VAL A 134 -5.07 -10.74 6.61
N VAL A 135 -4.29 -9.86 7.22
CA VAL A 135 -4.49 -9.48 8.63
C VAL A 135 -5.64 -8.49 8.80
N VAL A 136 -5.66 -7.44 7.98
CA VAL A 136 -6.68 -6.36 8.11
C VAL A 136 -8.11 -6.87 7.97
N PRO A 137 -8.47 -7.78 7.04
CA PRO A 137 -9.82 -8.34 6.95
C PRO A 137 -10.25 -9.15 8.18
N ILE A 138 -9.30 -9.64 8.97
CA ILE A 138 -9.57 -10.40 10.19
C ILE A 138 -9.80 -9.46 11.37
N VAL A 139 -8.86 -8.51 11.59
CA VAL A 139 -8.89 -7.66 12.78
C VAL A 139 -9.74 -6.40 12.61
N GLY A 140 -9.85 -5.87 11.38
CA GLY A 140 -10.55 -4.64 11.08
C GLY A 140 -12.03 -4.65 11.48
N PRO A 141 -12.83 -5.65 11.07
CA PRO A 141 -14.24 -5.77 11.47
C PRO A 141 -14.42 -5.81 12.99
N VAL A 142 -13.54 -6.50 13.70
CA VAL A 142 -13.60 -6.60 15.17
C VAL A 142 -13.35 -5.26 15.82
N LEU A 143 -12.32 -4.53 15.40
CA LEU A 143 -11.99 -3.21 15.92
C LEU A 143 -13.09 -2.18 15.62
N MET A 144 -13.70 -2.24 14.44
CA MET A 144 -14.85 -1.41 14.09
C MET A 144 -16.08 -1.74 14.96
N ALA A 145 -16.34 -3.03 15.22
CA ALA A 145 -17.40 -3.46 16.12
C ALA A 145 -17.18 -3.02 17.58
N MET A 146 -15.93 -2.79 17.99
CA MET A 146 -15.56 -2.21 19.28
C MET A 146 -15.73 -0.67 19.33
N GLY A 147 -16.21 -0.04 18.24
CA GLY A 147 -16.55 1.38 18.18
C GLY A 147 -15.45 2.28 17.60
N LEU A 148 -14.42 1.72 16.99
CA LEU A 148 -13.39 2.52 16.31
C LEU A 148 -13.89 3.02 14.95
N ASP A 149 -13.61 4.29 14.65
CA ASP A 149 -13.97 4.90 13.37
C ASP A 149 -13.17 4.27 12.21
N PRO A 150 -13.83 3.83 11.13
CA PRO A 150 -13.17 3.14 10.02
C PRO A 150 -12.09 3.98 9.32
N LEU A 151 -12.32 5.30 9.17
CA LEU A 151 -11.38 6.20 8.51
C LEU A 151 -10.13 6.37 9.37
N TRP A 152 -10.32 6.61 10.65
CA TRP A 152 -9.24 6.74 11.61
C TRP A 152 -8.41 5.46 11.72
N LEU A 153 -9.07 4.30 11.80
CA LEU A 153 -8.44 2.99 11.85
C LEU A 153 -7.60 2.75 10.57
N GLY A 154 -8.15 3.05 9.41
CA GLY A 154 -7.44 2.91 8.13
C GLY A 154 -6.18 3.77 8.06
N ILE A 155 -6.25 5.03 8.53
CA ILE A 155 -5.08 5.92 8.57
C ILE A 155 -4.02 5.38 9.53
N MET A 156 -4.42 4.91 10.72
CA MET A 156 -3.49 4.36 11.70
C MET A 156 -2.79 3.10 11.19
N ILE A 157 -3.52 2.20 10.52
CA ILE A 157 -2.95 1.02 9.87
C ILE A 157 -1.94 1.44 8.80
N ALA A 158 -2.29 2.39 7.94
CA ALA A 158 -1.40 2.86 6.87
C ALA A 158 -0.09 3.44 7.42
N VAL A 159 -0.18 4.30 8.45
CA VAL A 159 1.00 4.89 9.11
C VAL A 159 1.86 3.80 9.78
N ASN A 160 1.22 2.84 10.45
CA ASN A 160 1.91 1.74 11.12
C ASN A 160 2.69 0.87 10.12
N LEU A 161 2.07 0.48 9.02
CA LEU A 161 2.72 -0.31 7.98
C LEU A 161 3.86 0.46 7.30
N GLN A 162 3.67 1.75 7.03
CA GLN A 162 4.72 2.59 6.48
C GLN A 162 5.92 2.68 7.42
N THR A 163 5.70 2.83 8.73
CA THR A 163 6.75 2.90 9.74
C THR A 163 7.51 1.57 9.82
N SER A 164 6.79 0.45 9.82
CA SER A 164 7.39 -0.89 9.85
C SER A 164 8.25 -1.17 8.62
N PHE A 165 7.76 -0.81 7.43
CA PHE A 165 8.47 -1.01 6.16
C PHE A 165 9.73 -0.14 6.01
N LEU A 166 9.75 1.05 6.61
CA LEU A 166 10.90 1.98 6.56
C LEU A 166 11.94 1.70 7.64
N THR A 167 11.66 0.81 8.59
CA THR A 167 12.62 0.43 9.64
C THR A 167 13.52 -0.68 9.10
N PRO A 168 14.86 -0.47 9.03
CA PRO A 168 15.81 -1.44 8.47
C PRO A 168 15.97 -2.67 9.37
#